data_9d49f38c8bb56a074cfdd661d750bc57
#
_entry.id   9d49f38c8bb56a074cfdd661d750bc57
#
_cell.length_a   1.000
_cell.length_b   1.000
_cell.length_c   1.000
_cell.angle_alpha   90.00
_cell.angle_beta   90.00
_cell.angle_gamma   90.00
#
_symmetry.space_group_name_H-M   'P 1'
#
loop_
_entity.id
_entity.type
_entity.pdbx_description
1 polymer ?
#
loop_
_entity_poly.entity_id
_entity_poly.type
_entity_poly.pdbx_seq_one_letter_code
_entity_poly.pdbx_strand_id
1 'polypeptide(L)'
;MSQHAILIVDDEELIRESLRLDLLDLGHAVDAVATGTEAVQLLSRGYDLLITDLIMEGMNGLEVLRRAKEADAGLAVFILTGHREVEAAIGALRLGADDYLIKPYEHAEVVDRVQSCLRQRRQRRRASEPENPSMLSVCSDCKKIRPAAGKEARDQQWIRIEQFLSQALGADLTHGICPDCYQQKIAELNDIIRRGRLFPRP
;
A
#
# COMPACT_ATOMS: atom_id res chain seq x y z
N MET A 1 -1.79 16.75 -12.44
CA MET A 1 -1.09 15.46 -12.25
C MET A 1 -0.87 15.28 -10.76
N SER A 2 -0.81 14.04 -10.22
CA SER A 2 -0.53 13.86 -8.78
C SER A 2 0.96 14.05 -8.55
N GLN A 3 1.33 14.83 -7.55
CA GLN A 3 2.70 14.99 -7.09
C GLN A 3 3.14 13.68 -6.38
N HIS A 4 4.33 13.19 -6.69
CA HIS A 4 4.96 12.02 -6.06
C HIS A 4 6.30 12.42 -5.48
N ALA A 5 6.73 11.75 -4.42
CA ALA A 5 8.05 11.93 -3.83
C ALA A 5 9.03 10.91 -4.45
N ILE A 6 10.10 11.40 -5.05
CA ILE A 6 11.09 10.61 -5.77
C ILE A 6 12.48 10.86 -5.17
N LEU A 7 13.23 9.80 -4.92
CA LEU A 7 14.64 9.88 -4.50
C LEU A 7 15.53 9.40 -5.64
N ILE A 8 16.54 10.19 -5.99
CA ILE A 8 17.56 9.86 -6.99
C ILE A 8 18.89 9.66 -6.29
N VAL A 9 19.62 8.62 -6.68
CA VAL A 9 20.95 8.29 -6.17
C VAL A 9 21.87 7.99 -7.33
N ASP A 10 22.83 8.85 -7.58
CA ASP A 10 23.80 8.68 -8.66
C ASP A 10 25.05 9.51 -8.30
N ASP A 11 26.24 8.96 -8.36
CA ASP A 11 27.47 9.68 -8.03
C ASP A 11 27.89 10.65 -9.16
N GLU A 12 27.40 10.46 -10.37
CA GLU A 12 27.60 11.35 -11.50
C GLU A 12 26.68 12.59 -11.41
N GLU A 13 27.21 13.75 -11.04
CA GLU A 13 26.46 14.99 -10.82
C GLU A 13 25.62 15.40 -12.01
N LEU A 14 26.14 15.30 -13.24
CA LEU A 14 25.42 15.70 -14.46
C LEU A 14 24.20 14.83 -14.71
N ILE A 15 24.31 13.52 -14.51
CA ILE A 15 23.20 12.57 -14.66
C ILE A 15 22.15 12.84 -13.59
N ARG A 16 22.60 12.92 -12.33
CA ARG A 16 21.74 13.18 -11.17
C ARG A 16 20.93 14.47 -11.31
N GLU A 17 21.59 15.59 -11.65
CA GLU A 17 20.90 16.87 -11.80
C GLU A 17 20.00 16.93 -13.02
N SER A 18 20.41 16.35 -14.17
CA SER A 18 19.57 16.29 -15.36
C SER A 18 18.26 15.54 -15.07
N LEU A 19 18.36 14.35 -14.47
CA LEU A 19 17.19 13.53 -14.10
C LEU A 19 16.30 14.23 -13.06
N ARG A 20 16.93 14.93 -12.10
CA ARG A 20 16.22 15.71 -11.11
C ARG A 20 15.36 16.81 -11.75
N LEU A 21 15.92 17.55 -12.68
CA LEU A 21 15.22 18.63 -13.38
C LEU A 21 14.04 18.09 -14.21
N ASP A 22 14.23 17.00 -14.95
CA ASP A 22 13.17 16.39 -15.75
C ASP A 22 11.96 15.99 -14.90
N LEU A 23 12.23 15.41 -13.73
CA LEU A 23 11.16 14.95 -12.83
C LEU A 23 10.51 16.10 -12.04
N LEU A 24 11.25 17.17 -11.74
CA LEU A 24 10.69 18.41 -11.18
C LEU A 24 9.76 19.10 -12.17
N ASP A 25 10.12 19.17 -13.46
CA ASP A 25 9.30 19.76 -14.51
C ASP A 25 7.96 19.03 -14.70
N LEU A 26 7.92 17.75 -14.36
CA LEU A 26 6.69 16.96 -14.31
C LEU A 26 5.84 17.21 -13.06
N GLY A 27 6.31 18.05 -12.14
CA GLY A 27 5.59 18.42 -10.91
C GLY A 27 5.77 17.44 -9.75
N HIS A 28 6.81 16.60 -9.79
CA HIS A 28 7.15 15.71 -8.69
C HIS A 28 8.00 16.42 -7.62
N ALA A 29 8.00 15.93 -6.39
CA ALA A 29 8.96 16.33 -5.35
C ALA A 29 10.17 15.41 -5.47
N VAL A 30 11.37 15.97 -5.68
CA VAL A 30 12.57 15.18 -5.99
C VAL A 30 13.71 15.55 -5.06
N ASP A 31 14.15 14.59 -4.26
CA ASP A 31 15.42 14.63 -3.55
C ASP A 31 16.48 13.88 -4.37
N ALA A 32 17.69 14.41 -4.41
CA ALA A 32 18.81 13.82 -5.15
C ALA A 32 20.07 13.81 -4.29
N VAL A 33 20.72 12.65 -4.20
CA VAL A 33 21.93 12.45 -3.40
C VAL A 33 23.00 11.74 -4.19
N ALA A 34 24.27 11.92 -3.79
CA ALA A 34 25.41 11.37 -4.50
C ALA A 34 25.80 9.97 -4.03
N THR A 35 25.35 9.54 -2.86
CA THR A 35 25.81 8.29 -2.24
C THR A 35 24.68 7.41 -1.75
N GLY A 36 24.86 6.09 -1.83
CA GLY A 36 23.91 5.12 -1.29
C GLY A 36 23.70 5.27 0.23
N THR A 37 24.70 5.72 0.96
CA THR A 37 24.61 5.95 2.41
C THR A 37 23.63 7.10 2.72
N GLU A 38 23.73 8.21 2.00
CA GLU A 38 22.78 9.33 2.12
C GLU A 38 21.37 8.90 1.76
N ALA A 39 21.23 8.13 0.68
CA ALA A 39 19.93 7.62 0.25
C ALA A 39 19.24 6.80 1.35
N VAL A 40 19.96 5.86 1.98
CA VAL A 40 19.42 5.02 3.05
C VAL A 40 18.94 5.85 4.25
N GLN A 41 19.66 6.93 4.59
CA GLN A 41 19.24 7.85 5.66
C GLN A 41 17.93 8.57 5.34
N LEU A 42 17.65 8.81 4.06
CA LEU A 42 16.46 9.52 3.62
C LEU A 42 15.23 8.61 3.45
N LEU A 43 15.38 7.29 3.39
CA LEU A 43 14.26 6.35 3.15
C LEU A 43 13.10 6.53 4.13
N SER A 44 13.38 6.96 5.37
CA SER A 44 12.36 7.19 6.39
C SER A 44 11.40 8.33 6.08
N ARG A 45 11.71 9.19 5.09
CA ARG A 45 10.84 10.30 4.67
C ARG A 45 9.62 9.83 3.87
N GLY A 46 9.65 8.60 3.35
CA GLY A 46 8.56 8.02 2.56
C GLY A 46 8.56 8.52 1.12
N TYR A 47 9.14 7.72 0.22
CA TYR A 47 9.17 8.00 -1.21
C TYR A 47 8.22 7.06 -1.97
N ASP A 48 7.74 7.50 -3.11
CA ASP A 48 6.97 6.68 -4.04
C ASP A 48 7.88 5.89 -4.98
N LEU A 49 9.04 6.47 -5.32
CA LEU A 49 10.02 5.88 -6.25
C LEU A 49 11.43 6.23 -5.80
N LEU A 50 12.31 5.25 -5.87
CA LEU A 50 13.75 5.38 -5.78
C LEU A 50 14.36 5.05 -7.14
N ILE A 51 15.22 5.92 -7.64
CA ILE A 51 16.05 5.68 -8.83
C ILE A 51 17.49 5.67 -8.37
N THR A 52 18.20 4.57 -8.56
CA THR A 52 19.59 4.45 -8.10
C THR A 52 20.51 3.93 -9.18
N ASP A 53 21.69 4.52 -9.31
CA ASP A 53 22.75 3.90 -10.08
C ASP A 53 23.16 2.57 -9.44
N LEU A 54 23.53 1.63 -10.27
CA LEU A 54 24.00 0.32 -9.85
C LEU A 54 25.40 0.38 -9.28
N ILE A 55 26.32 1.11 -9.95
CA ILE A 55 27.71 1.24 -9.56
C ILE A 55 27.96 2.64 -8.99
N MET A 56 28.25 2.70 -7.72
CA MET A 56 28.60 3.92 -7.03
C MET A 56 29.74 3.63 -6.06
N GLU A 57 30.51 4.65 -5.71
CA GLU A 57 31.56 4.51 -4.71
C GLU A 57 30.95 4.19 -3.33
N GLY A 58 31.50 3.21 -2.64
CA GLY A 58 31.06 2.76 -1.32
C GLY A 58 29.85 1.84 -1.39
N MET A 59 28.65 2.31 -1.04
CA MET A 59 27.42 1.51 -1.09
C MET A 59 26.84 1.49 -2.50
N ASN A 60 26.81 0.33 -3.13
CA ASN A 60 26.28 0.15 -4.48
C ASN A 60 24.73 0.11 -4.52
N GLY A 61 24.16 0.25 -5.73
CA GLY A 61 22.71 0.30 -5.94
C GLY A 61 21.95 -0.98 -5.52
N LEU A 62 22.57 -2.15 -5.55
CA LEU A 62 21.94 -3.39 -5.06
C LEU A 62 21.73 -3.37 -3.55
N GLU A 63 22.72 -2.85 -2.81
CA GLU A 63 22.58 -2.70 -1.35
C GLU A 63 21.54 -1.62 -1.01
N VAL A 64 21.50 -0.52 -1.78
CA VAL A 64 20.47 0.51 -1.64
C VAL A 64 19.08 -0.10 -1.90
N LEU A 65 18.90 -0.88 -2.99
CA LEU A 65 17.69 -1.60 -3.29
C LEU A 65 17.24 -2.50 -2.13
N ARG A 66 18.16 -3.30 -1.61
CA ARG A 66 17.88 -4.20 -0.49
C ARG A 66 17.36 -3.43 0.73
N ARG A 67 18.06 -2.37 1.13
CA ARG A 67 17.68 -1.50 2.24
C ARG A 67 16.35 -0.81 2.00
N ALA A 68 16.10 -0.36 0.77
CA ALA A 68 14.85 0.28 0.38
C ALA A 68 13.66 -0.69 0.53
N LYS A 69 13.80 -1.93 0.05
CA LYS A 69 12.76 -2.96 0.18
C LYS A 69 12.57 -3.48 1.60
N GLU A 70 13.61 -3.46 2.43
CA GLU A 70 13.49 -3.75 3.87
C GLU A 70 12.74 -2.64 4.62
N ALA A 71 12.96 -1.38 4.25
CA ALA A 71 12.28 -0.23 4.85
C ALA A 71 10.81 -0.13 4.40
N ASP A 72 10.55 -0.31 3.11
CA ASP A 72 9.20 -0.34 2.51
C ASP A 72 9.18 -1.30 1.31
N ALA A 73 8.65 -2.49 1.51
CA ALA A 73 8.47 -3.48 0.42
C ALA A 73 7.62 -2.94 -0.73
N GLY A 74 6.81 -1.93 -0.47
CA GLY A 74 6.00 -1.24 -1.46
C GLY A 74 6.74 -0.13 -2.21
N LEU A 75 7.92 0.34 -1.85
CA LEU A 75 8.67 1.37 -2.56
C LEU A 75 9.08 0.87 -3.95
N ALA A 76 8.74 1.64 -5.02
CA ALA A 76 9.25 1.33 -6.35
C ALA A 76 10.75 1.61 -6.42
N VAL A 77 11.50 0.74 -7.08
CA VAL A 77 12.93 0.93 -7.25
C VAL A 77 13.33 0.69 -8.70
N PHE A 78 13.93 1.70 -9.32
CA PHE A 78 14.54 1.63 -10.64
C PHE A 78 16.06 1.59 -10.50
N ILE A 79 16.71 0.75 -11.30
CA ILE A 79 18.16 0.66 -11.36
C ILE A 79 18.66 1.32 -12.65
N LEU A 80 19.58 2.25 -12.52
CA LEU A 80 20.38 2.75 -13.66
C LEU A 80 21.63 1.89 -13.77
N THR A 81 22.01 1.46 -14.97
CA THR A 81 23.12 0.52 -15.16
C THR A 81 23.84 0.78 -16.48
N GLY A 82 25.16 0.59 -16.52
CA GLY A 82 25.91 0.59 -17.75
C GLY A 82 25.73 -0.67 -18.59
N HIS A 83 26.12 -0.63 -19.86
CA HIS A 83 26.01 -1.77 -20.81
C HIS A 83 26.71 -3.05 -20.33
N ARG A 84 27.73 -2.94 -19.47
CA ARG A 84 28.52 -4.10 -18.99
C ARG A 84 27.90 -4.81 -17.80
N GLU A 85 26.80 -4.30 -17.27
CA GLU A 85 26.23 -4.71 -15.97
C GLU A 85 24.84 -5.33 -16.10
N VAL A 86 24.47 -5.76 -17.32
CA VAL A 86 23.14 -6.34 -17.58
C VAL A 86 22.82 -7.56 -16.70
N GLU A 87 23.84 -8.39 -16.41
CA GLU A 87 23.66 -9.54 -15.51
C GLU A 87 23.34 -9.09 -14.07
N ALA A 88 23.96 -8.00 -13.61
CA ALA A 88 23.66 -7.43 -12.30
C ALA A 88 22.26 -6.78 -12.26
N ALA A 89 21.82 -6.16 -13.36
CA ALA A 89 20.44 -5.65 -13.51
C ALA A 89 19.40 -6.77 -13.42
N ILE A 90 19.67 -7.93 -14.04
CA ILE A 90 18.83 -9.12 -13.89
C ILE A 90 18.80 -9.58 -12.43
N GLY A 91 19.93 -9.53 -11.74
CA GLY A 91 20.03 -9.79 -10.30
C GLY A 91 19.15 -8.83 -9.48
N ALA A 92 19.16 -7.55 -9.83
CA ALA A 92 18.34 -6.52 -9.19
C ALA A 92 16.83 -6.79 -9.32
N LEU A 93 16.38 -7.20 -10.51
CA LEU A 93 14.97 -7.59 -10.71
C LEU A 93 14.55 -8.77 -9.81
N ARG A 94 15.45 -9.75 -9.62
CA ARG A 94 15.21 -10.87 -8.69
C ARG A 94 15.16 -10.43 -7.23
N LEU A 95 15.84 -9.34 -6.88
CA LEU A 95 15.81 -8.71 -5.55
C LEU A 95 14.63 -7.77 -5.37
N GLY A 96 13.76 -7.64 -6.39
CA GLY A 96 12.53 -6.86 -6.30
C GLY A 96 12.63 -5.45 -6.85
N ALA A 97 13.63 -5.13 -7.70
CA ALA A 97 13.59 -3.92 -8.50
C ALA A 97 12.38 -3.96 -9.43
N ASP A 98 11.71 -2.82 -9.60
CA ASP A 98 10.51 -2.71 -10.42
C ASP A 98 10.85 -2.52 -11.91
N ASP A 99 12.00 -1.89 -12.20
CA ASP A 99 12.52 -1.73 -13.57
C ASP A 99 14.03 -1.44 -13.56
N TYR A 100 14.64 -1.46 -14.74
CA TYR A 100 16.02 -1.01 -14.95
C TYR A 100 16.16 -0.25 -16.27
N LEU A 101 17.13 0.67 -16.34
CA LEU A 101 17.47 1.48 -17.51
C LEU A 101 18.96 1.36 -17.79
N ILE A 102 19.31 1.21 -19.07
CA ILE A 102 20.70 1.08 -19.48
C ILE A 102 21.23 2.45 -19.92
N LYS A 103 22.31 2.91 -19.29
CA LYS A 103 23.05 4.13 -19.69
C LYS A 103 23.83 3.86 -20.99
N PRO A 104 23.84 4.79 -22.01
CA PRO A 104 23.08 6.04 -22.01
C PRO A 104 21.59 5.81 -22.37
N TYR A 105 20.71 6.55 -21.71
CA TYR A 105 19.27 6.52 -21.96
C TYR A 105 18.77 7.85 -22.46
N GLU A 106 17.66 7.83 -23.19
CA GLU A 106 16.94 9.02 -23.58
C GLU A 106 16.09 9.53 -22.42
N HIS A 107 16.12 10.83 -22.14
CA HIS A 107 15.31 11.44 -21.07
C HIS A 107 13.83 11.09 -21.17
N ALA A 108 13.27 11.09 -22.38
CA ALA A 108 11.88 10.71 -22.63
C ALA A 108 11.58 9.28 -22.18
N GLU A 109 12.52 8.35 -22.35
CA GLU A 109 12.35 6.95 -21.92
C GLU A 109 12.22 6.85 -20.40
N VAL A 110 13.09 7.54 -19.65
CA VAL A 110 13.04 7.55 -18.19
C VAL A 110 11.72 8.13 -17.72
N VAL A 111 11.31 9.27 -18.27
CA VAL A 111 10.06 9.95 -17.95
C VAL A 111 8.85 9.04 -18.19
N ASP A 112 8.77 8.39 -19.34
CA ASP A 112 7.66 7.49 -19.68
C ASP A 112 7.58 6.28 -18.74
N ARG A 113 8.72 5.67 -18.42
CA ARG A 113 8.78 4.53 -17.49
C ARG A 113 8.39 4.93 -16.08
N VAL A 114 8.91 6.04 -15.57
CA VAL A 114 8.56 6.60 -14.26
C VAL A 114 7.06 6.86 -14.17
N GLN A 115 6.50 7.57 -15.15
CA GLN A 115 5.06 7.87 -15.17
C GLN A 115 4.21 6.59 -15.24
N SER A 116 4.63 5.61 -16.01
CA SER A 116 3.92 4.33 -16.14
C SER A 116 3.94 3.54 -14.83
N CYS A 117 5.10 3.47 -14.17
CA CYS A 117 5.25 2.84 -12.87
C CYS A 117 4.37 3.51 -11.80
N LEU A 118 4.43 4.83 -11.69
CA LEU A 118 3.65 5.59 -10.71
C LEU A 118 2.13 5.48 -10.96
N ARG A 119 1.69 5.45 -12.23
CA ARG A 119 0.28 5.19 -12.60
C ARG A 119 -0.17 3.80 -12.17
N GLN A 120 0.62 2.76 -12.47
CA GLN A 120 0.28 1.37 -12.10
C GLN A 120 0.23 1.20 -10.57
N ARG A 121 1.16 1.80 -9.84
CA ARG A 121 1.15 1.76 -8.36
C ARG A 121 -0.09 2.42 -7.78
N ARG A 122 -0.48 3.59 -8.30
CA ARG A 122 -1.71 4.26 -7.88
C ARG A 122 -2.95 3.40 -8.12
N GLN A 123 -2.99 2.68 -9.26
CA GLN A 123 -4.08 1.75 -9.55
C GLN A 123 -4.06 0.56 -8.58
N ARG A 124 -2.88 -0.02 -8.31
CA ARG A 124 -2.74 -1.12 -7.33
C ARG A 124 -3.08 -0.69 -5.91
N ARG A 125 -2.62 0.49 -5.46
CA ARG A 125 -3.01 1.04 -4.15
C ARG A 125 -4.52 1.27 -4.07
N ARG A 126 -5.14 1.82 -5.11
CA ARG A 126 -6.61 1.98 -5.16
C ARG A 126 -7.35 0.64 -5.22
N ALA A 127 -6.78 -0.38 -5.84
CA ALA A 127 -7.35 -1.72 -5.89
C ALA A 127 -7.09 -2.54 -4.61
N SER A 128 -6.02 -2.21 -3.87
CA SER A 128 -5.64 -2.86 -2.60
C SER A 128 -6.02 -2.04 -1.37
N GLU A 129 -6.29 -0.74 -1.51
CA GLU A 129 -7.10 -0.05 -0.53
C GLU A 129 -8.50 -0.67 -0.68
N PRO A 130 -9.01 -1.43 0.32
CA PRO A 130 -10.45 -1.59 0.37
C PRO A 130 -10.95 -0.16 0.29
N GLU A 131 -11.88 0.14 -0.62
CA GLU A 131 -12.66 1.37 -0.56
C GLU A 131 -13.15 1.42 0.88
N ASN A 132 -12.31 2.06 1.73
CA ASN A 132 -12.64 2.18 3.13
C ASN A 132 -13.86 3.08 3.10
N PRO A 133 -15.06 2.52 3.22
CA PRO A 133 -16.21 3.36 3.29
C PRO A 133 -15.95 4.22 4.52
N SER A 134 -15.59 5.48 4.30
CA SER A 134 -15.34 6.44 5.38
C SER A 134 -16.51 6.47 6.36
N MET A 135 -17.67 5.91 5.97
CA MET A 135 -18.82 5.62 6.82
C MET A 135 -19.62 4.43 6.27
N LEU A 136 -19.87 3.44 7.10
CA LEU A 136 -20.86 2.40 6.86
C LEU A 136 -22.21 2.85 7.40
N SER A 137 -23.25 2.79 6.57
CA SER A 137 -24.62 3.01 7.06
C SER A 137 -25.11 1.76 7.78
N VAL A 138 -25.36 1.86 9.08
CA VAL A 138 -25.91 0.77 9.90
C VAL A 138 -27.35 1.09 10.25
N CYS A 139 -28.28 0.16 10.00
CA CYS A 139 -29.65 0.31 10.45
C CYS A 139 -29.72 0.33 11.98
N SER A 140 -30.32 1.36 12.54
CA SER A 140 -30.42 1.51 14.01
C SER A 140 -31.25 0.42 14.67
N ASP A 141 -32.16 -0.19 13.93
CA ASP A 141 -33.07 -1.23 14.40
C ASP A 141 -32.51 -2.64 14.17
N CYS A 142 -32.40 -3.11 12.92
CA CYS A 142 -32.02 -4.49 12.60
C CYS A 142 -30.51 -4.70 12.42
N LYS A 143 -29.66 -3.66 12.60
CA LYS A 143 -28.19 -3.69 12.51
C LYS A 143 -27.63 -4.17 11.16
N LYS A 144 -28.43 -4.27 10.11
CA LYS A 144 -27.93 -4.52 8.77
C LYS A 144 -27.05 -3.37 8.31
N ILE A 145 -26.08 -3.67 7.48
CA ILE A 145 -25.15 -2.72 6.89
C ILE A 145 -25.49 -2.47 5.44
N ARG A 146 -25.40 -1.22 5.04
CA ARG A 146 -25.37 -0.83 3.64
C ARG A 146 -23.95 -0.37 3.33
N PRO A 147 -23.19 -1.10 2.51
CA PRO A 147 -21.87 -0.68 2.08
C PRO A 147 -21.95 0.70 1.41
N ALA A 148 -21.11 1.64 1.81
CA ALA A 148 -21.04 2.93 1.15
C ALA A 148 -20.24 2.74 -0.15
N ALA A 149 -20.89 2.70 -1.27
CA ALA A 149 -20.24 2.76 -2.57
C ALA A 149 -20.92 3.82 -3.42
N GLY A 150 -20.16 4.81 -3.82
CA GLY A 150 -20.38 5.72 -4.92
C GLY A 150 -21.75 6.44 -5.00
N LYS A 151 -21.90 7.24 -6.06
CA LYS A 151 -23.12 8.03 -6.35
C LYS A 151 -24.39 7.19 -6.66
N GLU A 152 -24.26 5.88 -6.79
CA GLU A 152 -25.35 4.93 -7.12
C GLU A 152 -25.90 4.19 -5.88
N ALA A 153 -25.63 4.70 -4.68
CA ALA A 153 -25.96 4.05 -3.40
C ALA A 153 -27.47 3.83 -3.14
N ARG A 154 -28.37 4.24 -4.05
CA ARG A 154 -29.83 4.10 -3.86
C ARG A 154 -30.33 2.67 -4.07
N ASP A 155 -29.62 1.83 -4.84
CA ASP A 155 -30.01 0.46 -5.17
C ASP A 155 -29.23 -0.62 -4.40
N GLN A 156 -28.33 -0.24 -3.48
CA GLN A 156 -27.56 -1.22 -2.72
C GLN A 156 -28.41 -1.86 -1.61
N GLN A 157 -28.45 -3.18 -1.64
CA GLN A 157 -29.20 -3.98 -0.69
C GLN A 157 -28.59 -3.95 0.71
N TRP A 158 -29.41 -3.82 1.74
CA TRP A 158 -29.00 -3.99 3.15
C TRP A 158 -28.65 -5.43 3.41
N ILE A 159 -27.40 -5.71 3.81
CA ILE A 159 -26.89 -7.04 4.11
C ILE A 159 -26.59 -7.19 5.60
N ARG A 160 -26.51 -8.42 6.08
CA ARG A 160 -26.11 -8.71 7.46
C ARG A 160 -24.63 -8.37 7.66
N ILE A 161 -24.26 -7.99 8.89
CA ILE A 161 -22.89 -7.64 9.21
C ILE A 161 -21.92 -8.83 8.96
N GLU A 162 -22.38 -10.04 9.24
CA GLU A 162 -21.61 -11.26 9.01
C GLU A 162 -21.30 -11.46 7.53
N GLN A 163 -22.30 -11.25 6.68
CA GLN A 163 -22.13 -11.34 5.22
C GLN A 163 -21.18 -10.27 4.69
N PHE A 164 -21.29 -9.05 5.23
CA PHE A 164 -20.36 -7.97 4.86
C PHE A 164 -18.92 -8.30 5.26
N LEU A 165 -18.69 -8.77 6.49
CA LEU A 165 -17.34 -9.11 6.99
C LEU A 165 -16.75 -10.29 6.23
N SER A 166 -17.54 -11.31 5.90
CA SER A 166 -17.08 -12.43 5.08
C SER A 166 -16.64 -11.97 3.68
N GLN A 167 -17.42 -11.08 3.05
CA GLN A 167 -17.10 -10.54 1.72
C GLN A 167 -15.90 -9.58 1.74
N ALA A 168 -15.79 -8.73 2.76
CA ALA A 168 -14.75 -7.70 2.84
C ALA A 168 -13.41 -8.24 3.33
N LEU A 169 -13.42 -9.22 4.23
CA LEU A 169 -12.21 -9.77 4.88
C LEU A 169 -11.87 -11.19 4.43
N GLY A 170 -12.74 -11.86 3.68
CA GLY A 170 -12.56 -13.26 3.30
C GLY A 170 -12.54 -14.21 4.51
N ALA A 171 -13.12 -13.81 5.66
CA ALA A 171 -13.08 -14.55 6.90
C ALA A 171 -14.41 -15.25 7.18
N ASP A 172 -14.37 -16.50 7.57
CA ASP A 172 -15.53 -17.22 8.10
C ASP A 172 -15.76 -16.82 9.56
N LEU A 173 -17.00 -16.48 9.87
CA LEU A 173 -17.42 -16.05 11.21
C LEU A 173 -18.08 -17.20 11.94
N THR A 174 -17.61 -17.46 13.16
CA THR A 174 -18.28 -18.37 14.09
C THR A 174 -19.16 -17.57 15.07
N HIS A 175 -20.30 -18.12 15.42
CA HIS A 175 -21.22 -17.50 16.38
C HIS A 175 -20.94 -18.07 17.76
N GLY A 176 -20.81 -17.18 18.73
CA GLY A 176 -20.62 -17.52 20.13
C GLY A 176 -21.26 -16.48 21.05
N ILE A 177 -21.36 -16.77 22.31
CA ILE A 177 -21.82 -15.84 23.33
C ILE A 177 -20.59 -15.43 24.16
N CYS A 178 -20.30 -14.12 24.23
CA CYS A 178 -19.23 -13.64 25.10
C CYS A 178 -19.58 -13.83 26.57
N PRO A 179 -18.58 -13.88 27.50
CA PRO A 179 -18.80 -14.12 28.92
C PRO A 179 -19.83 -13.17 29.56
N ASP A 180 -19.80 -11.88 29.17
CA ASP A 180 -20.71 -10.87 29.72
C ASP A 180 -22.16 -11.12 29.29
N CYS A 181 -22.40 -11.38 28.01
CA CYS A 181 -23.72 -11.72 27.49
C CYS A 181 -24.22 -13.05 28.06
N TYR A 182 -23.33 -14.01 28.28
CA TYR A 182 -23.68 -15.26 28.92
C TYR A 182 -24.18 -15.05 30.39
N GLN A 183 -23.44 -14.27 31.16
CA GLN A 183 -23.81 -13.93 32.53
C GLN A 183 -25.17 -13.19 32.58
N GLN A 184 -25.37 -12.24 31.69
CA GLN A 184 -26.64 -11.51 31.58
C GLN A 184 -27.80 -12.47 31.26
N LYS A 185 -27.62 -13.38 30.31
CA LYS A 185 -28.66 -14.36 29.94
C LYS A 185 -28.96 -15.34 31.07
N ILE A 186 -27.95 -15.78 31.82
CA ILE A 186 -28.16 -16.63 33.02
C ILE A 186 -28.92 -15.86 34.09
N ALA A 187 -28.61 -14.59 34.34
CA ALA A 187 -29.33 -13.76 35.28
C ALA A 187 -30.80 -13.57 34.87
N GLU A 188 -31.08 -13.27 33.60
CA GLU A 188 -32.43 -13.16 33.05
C GLU A 188 -33.21 -14.49 33.23
N LEU A 189 -32.60 -15.62 32.91
CA LEU A 189 -33.20 -16.95 33.08
C LEU A 189 -33.54 -17.25 34.53
N ASN A 190 -32.61 -16.97 35.47
CA ASN A 190 -32.83 -17.15 36.88
C ASN A 190 -33.97 -16.28 37.43
N ASP A 191 -34.12 -15.06 36.91
CA ASP A 191 -35.22 -14.15 37.27
C ASP A 191 -36.58 -14.69 36.76
N ILE A 192 -36.62 -15.21 35.53
CA ILE A 192 -37.82 -15.85 34.95
C ILE A 192 -38.24 -17.08 35.78
N ILE A 193 -37.24 -17.91 36.17
CA ILE A 193 -37.50 -19.10 37.03
C ILE A 193 -38.03 -18.68 38.40
N ARG A 194 -37.43 -17.66 39.03
CA ARG A 194 -37.88 -17.14 40.32
C ARG A 194 -39.31 -16.57 40.27
N ARG A 195 -39.69 -15.94 39.16
CA ARG A 195 -41.03 -15.38 38.96
C ARG A 195 -42.09 -16.44 38.59
N GLY A 196 -41.73 -17.72 38.50
CA GLY A 196 -42.64 -18.85 38.24
C GLY A 196 -43.34 -18.83 36.86
N ARG A 197 -42.71 -18.16 35.85
CA ARG A 197 -43.35 -18.01 34.54
C ARG A 197 -42.98 -19.11 33.52
N LEU A 198 -42.14 -20.09 33.89
CA LEU A 198 -41.64 -21.12 32.96
C LEU A 198 -42.51 -22.40 32.89
N PHE A 199 -43.42 -22.63 33.87
CA PHE A 199 -44.35 -23.77 33.80
C PHE A 199 -45.75 -23.30 34.18
N PRO A 200 -46.75 -23.32 33.28
CA PRO A 200 -48.15 -23.28 33.70
C PRO A 200 -48.38 -24.51 34.59
N ARG A 201 -48.86 -24.30 35.79
CA ARG A 201 -49.34 -25.43 36.65
C ARG A 201 -50.48 -26.13 35.92
N PRO A 202 -50.55 -27.48 36.01
CA PRO A 202 -51.55 -28.27 35.38
C PRO A 202 -52.98 -27.90 35.84
#